data_bedcfbbd692362fcc653d0ab913bff04
#
_entry.id   bedcfbbd692362fcc653d0ab913bff04
#
_cell.length_a   1.000
_cell.length_b   1.000
_cell.length_c   1.000
_cell.angle_alpha   90.00
_cell.angle_beta   90.00
_cell.angle_gamma   90.00
#
_symmetry.space_group_name_H-M   'P 1'
#
loop_
_entity.id
_entity.type
_entity.pdbx_description
1 polymer ?
#
loop_
_entity_poly.entity_id
_entity_poly.type
_entity_poly.pdbx_seq_one_letter_code
_entity_poly.pdbx_strand_id
1 'polypeptide(L)'
;MGASGSGKSTLMKVLGGQLQPLQGQVLLNDRPLYSNLDLLKGYISYIPQEDAFDEHLTIGENLQFAAAIRAPHLSGRDLTRRLEGKLIELGLNERRDSIVGSPVKKTLSGGERKRLNIGLDMIGSADVYLFDEPTSGLSSKDSEHVIEIIRALAHNKIIIVTIHQPSSKLFQMFHKAILFDKGGRLVFFGTPTDMLRYFAEAEHQHQFGAELGACPSCGTTRPEFIFDVLETPLRDISGDVIYEENSRGQLIAARRYSPEFWRDKYEAFRLIQDVKQVSLRRGPLPALPVAPANQ
;
A
#
# COMPACT_ATOMS: atom_id res chain seq x y z
N MET A 1 -0.70 4.55 -0.67
CA MET A 1 -0.44 5.19 -1.98
C MET A 1 -0.09 6.66 -1.78
N GLY A 2 0.38 7.33 -2.84
CA GLY A 2 0.80 8.74 -2.81
C GLY A 2 1.86 9.01 -3.88
N ALA A 3 2.05 10.28 -4.22
CA ALA A 3 3.06 10.72 -5.19
C ALA A 3 4.49 10.32 -4.77
N SER A 4 5.44 10.42 -5.69
CA SER A 4 6.85 10.21 -5.36
C SER A 4 7.30 11.22 -4.29
N GLY A 5 8.08 10.76 -3.31
CA GLY A 5 8.52 11.60 -2.18
C GLY A 5 7.46 11.88 -1.10
N SER A 6 6.29 11.26 -1.14
CA SER A 6 5.26 11.42 -0.09
C SER A 6 5.54 10.63 1.20
N GLY A 7 6.70 9.97 1.33
CA GLY A 7 7.10 9.27 2.56
C GLY A 7 6.66 7.81 2.67
N LYS A 8 6.14 7.19 1.63
CA LYS A 8 5.68 5.78 1.63
C LYS A 8 6.74 4.80 2.11
N SER A 9 7.91 4.79 1.46
CA SER A 9 9.03 3.89 1.82
C SER A 9 9.60 4.22 3.22
N THR A 10 9.57 5.49 3.63
CA THR A 10 9.94 5.89 4.99
C THR A 10 9.02 5.25 6.02
N LEU A 11 7.70 5.34 5.80
CA LEU A 11 6.72 4.66 6.67
C LEU A 11 6.95 3.16 6.69
N MET A 12 7.20 2.52 5.53
CA MET A 12 7.46 1.08 5.46
C MET A 12 8.68 0.69 6.30
N LYS A 13 9.78 1.47 6.23
CA LYS A 13 10.97 1.26 7.05
C LYS A 13 10.70 1.44 8.54
N VAL A 14 9.86 2.41 8.90
CA VAL A 14 9.41 2.61 10.29
C VAL A 14 8.57 1.42 10.77
N LEU A 15 7.61 0.96 10.00
CA LEU A 15 6.79 -0.21 10.34
C LEU A 15 7.60 -1.51 10.36
N GLY A 16 8.66 -1.60 9.55
CA GLY A 16 9.58 -2.74 9.46
C GLY A 16 10.68 -2.75 10.53
N GLY A 17 10.70 -1.79 11.46
CA GLY A 17 11.72 -1.71 12.50
C GLY A 17 13.10 -1.26 12.02
N GLN A 18 13.23 -0.76 10.78
CA GLN A 18 14.50 -0.32 10.20
C GLN A 18 14.83 1.16 10.47
N LEU A 19 13.81 1.96 10.73
CA LEU A 19 13.94 3.39 10.99
C LEU A 19 13.05 3.79 12.16
N GLN A 20 13.67 4.20 13.27
CA GLN A 20 12.95 4.62 14.47
C GLN A 20 12.16 5.93 14.21
N PRO A 21 10.88 6.01 14.60
CA PRO A 21 10.12 7.25 14.47
C PRO A 21 10.67 8.34 15.40
N LEU A 22 10.71 9.58 14.91
CA LEU A 22 11.12 10.73 15.72
C LEU A 22 10.10 11.05 16.81
N GLN A 23 8.82 10.80 16.55
CA GLN A 23 7.71 11.00 17.47
C GLN A 23 6.68 9.87 17.32
N GLY A 24 5.96 9.60 18.39
CA GLY A 24 4.99 8.50 18.42
C GLY A 24 5.66 7.14 18.64
N GLN A 25 4.88 6.08 18.42
CA GLN A 25 5.35 4.71 18.59
C GLN A 25 4.65 3.77 17.62
N VAL A 26 5.33 2.68 17.27
CA VAL A 26 4.75 1.58 16.52
C VAL A 26 4.46 0.44 17.51
N LEU A 27 3.22 -0.04 17.49
CA LEU A 27 2.79 -1.17 18.33
C LEU A 27 2.49 -2.38 17.44
N LEU A 28 2.95 -3.56 17.85
CA LEU A 28 2.55 -4.84 17.29
C LEU A 28 1.92 -5.66 18.42
N ASN A 29 0.62 -5.96 18.33
CA ASN A 29 -0.16 -6.60 19.39
C ASN A 29 0.03 -5.90 20.75
N ASP A 30 -0.15 -4.57 20.77
CA ASP A 30 0.00 -3.68 21.94
C ASP A 30 1.41 -3.62 22.54
N ARG A 31 2.40 -4.23 21.90
CA ARG A 31 3.81 -4.18 22.32
C ARG A 31 4.59 -3.17 21.50
N PRO A 32 5.35 -2.26 22.13
CA PRO A 32 6.20 -1.32 21.41
C PRO A 32 7.23 -2.07 20.56
N LEU A 33 7.21 -1.86 19.24
CA LEU A 33 8.08 -2.56 18.28
C LEU A 33 9.57 -2.34 18.61
N TYR A 34 9.97 -1.10 18.81
CA TYR A 34 11.38 -0.72 18.97
C TYR A 34 12.00 -1.15 20.30
N SER A 35 11.19 -1.38 21.32
CA SER A 35 11.65 -1.94 22.60
C SER A 35 11.73 -3.47 22.58
N ASN A 36 11.23 -4.12 21.52
CA ASN A 36 11.10 -5.58 21.44
C ASN A 36 11.60 -6.13 20.10
N LEU A 37 12.48 -5.41 19.38
CA LEU A 37 12.93 -5.81 18.04
C LEU A 37 13.50 -7.23 17.98
N ASP A 38 14.32 -7.62 18.97
CA ASP A 38 14.90 -8.96 19.02
C ASP A 38 13.84 -10.06 19.20
N LEU A 39 12.80 -9.80 20.00
CA LEU A 39 11.69 -10.73 20.20
C LEU A 39 10.76 -10.82 18.98
N LEU A 40 10.68 -9.75 18.20
CA LEU A 40 9.80 -9.64 17.02
C LEU A 40 10.54 -9.94 15.72
N LYS A 41 11.82 -10.33 15.82
CA LYS A 41 12.64 -10.74 14.68
C LYS A 41 12.01 -11.96 13.98
N GLY A 42 11.79 -11.83 12.66
CA GLY A 42 11.12 -12.87 11.86
C GLY A 42 9.59 -12.77 11.81
N TYR A 43 8.94 -11.98 12.68
CA TYR A 43 7.50 -11.71 12.59
C TYR A 43 7.16 -10.69 11.50
N ILE A 44 8.10 -9.82 11.15
CA ILE A 44 7.94 -8.80 10.11
C ILE A 44 8.94 -9.07 8.99
N SER A 45 8.46 -9.17 7.76
CA SER A 45 9.28 -9.25 6.55
C SER A 45 9.10 -7.97 5.73
N TYR A 46 10.20 -7.28 5.44
CA TYR A 46 10.23 -6.11 4.56
C TYR A 46 10.85 -6.50 3.22
N ILE A 47 10.07 -6.37 2.16
CA ILE A 47 10.44 -6.69 0.79
C ILE A 47 10.70 -5.37 0.05
N PRO A 48 11.97 -5.04 -0.23
CA PRO A 48 12.34 -3.78 -0.88
C PRO A 48 11.92 -3.75 -2.35
N GLN A 49 11.92 -2.55 -2.91
CA GLN A 49 11.67 -2.33 -4.33
C GLN A 49 12.74 -2.99 -5.21
N GLU A 50 14.00 -2.95 -4.76
CA GLU A 50 15.15 -3.54 -5.44
C GLU A 50 15.15 -5.07 -5.31
N ASP A 51 15.67 -5.74 -6.34
CA ASP A 51 15.79 -7.19 -6.36
C ASP A 51 16.87 -7.66 -5.38
N ALA A 52 16.56 -8.71 -4.60
CA ALA A 52 17.45 -9.27 -3.56
C ALA A 52 17.99 -10.67 -3.90
N PHE A 53 17.86 -11.13 -5.14
CA PHE A 53 18.38 -12.42 -5.59
C PHE A 53 19.77 -12.30 -6.21
N ASP A 54 20.48 -13.42 -6.29
CA ASP A 54 21.75 -13.53 -7.02
C ASP A 54 21.48 -13.86 -8.49
N GLU A 55 22.03 -13.04 -9.39
CA GLU A 55 21.85 -13.14 -10.84
C GLU A 55 22.57 -14.33 -11.46
N HIS A 56 23.57 -14.89 -10.79
CA HIS A 56 24.36 -16.01 -11.27
C HIS A 56 23.79 -17.38 -10.88
N LEU A 57 22.82 -17.39 -9.98
CA LEU A 57 22.14 -18.58 -9.51
C LEU A 57 20.86 -18.84 -10.30
N THR A 58 20.42 -20.10 -10.25
CA THR A 58 19.09 -20.48 -10.74
C THR A 58 17.99 -19.97 -9.80
N ILE A 59 16.74 -19.99 -10.29
CA ILE A 59 15.57 -19.66 -9.46
C ILE A 59 15.49 -20.61 -8.25
N GLY A 60 15.71 -21.91 -8.47
CA GLY A 60 15.66 -22.91 -7.41
C GLY A 60 16.74 -22.71 -6.35
N GLU A 61 17.96 -22.39 -6.75
CA GLU A 61 19.08 -22.11 -5.83
C GLU A 61 18.81 -20.85 -5.00
N ASN A 62 18.36 -19.77 -5.63
CA ASN A 62 17.97 -18.56 -4.91
C ASN A 62 16.93 -18.83 -3.81
N LEU A 63 15.87 -19.57 -4.14
CA LEU A 63 14.85 -19.96 -3.15
C LEU A 63 15.42 -20.88 -2.08
N GLN A 64 16.36 -21.78 -2.42
CA GLN A 64 17.01 -22.67 -1.45
C GLN A 64 17.86 -21.88 -0.45
N PHE A 65 18.66 -20.93 -0.91
CA PHE A 65 19.42 -20.04 -0.03
C PHE A 65 18.51 -19.18 0.84
N ALA A 66 17.43 -18.63 0.29
CA ALA A 66 16.45 -17.90 1.06
C ALA A 66 15.81 -18.79 2.16
N ALA A 67 15.51 -20.06 1.85
CA ALA A 67 14.97 -21.00 2.81
C ALA A 67 15.97 -21.31 3.93
N ALA A 68 17.26 -21.45 3.62
CA ALA A 68 18.29 -21.69 4.64
C ALA A 68 18.37 -20.54 5.67
N ILE A 69 18.09 -19.31 5.25
CA ILE A 69 18.11 -18.13 6.12
C ILE A 69 16.77 -17.95 6.86
N ARG A 70 15.63 -18.07 6.16
CA ARG A 70 14.30 -17.69 6.68
C ARG A 70 13.50 -18.84 7.27
N ALA A 71 13.88 -20.08 6.96
CA ALA A 71 13.24 -21.29 7.44
C ALA A 71 14.29 -22.39 7.80
N PRO A 72 15.29 -22.07 8.65
CA PRO A 72 16.42 -22.95 8.93
C PRO A 72 16.01 -24.27 9.60
N HIS A 73 14.80 -24.34 10.13
CA HIS A 73 14.22 -25.55 10.73
C HIS A 73 13.76 -26.56 9.67
N LEU A 74 13.60 -26.15 8.40
CA LEU A 74 13.20 -27.05 7.32
C LEU A 74 14.42 -27.78 6.75
N SER A 75 14.29 -29.09 6.57
CA SER A 75 15.33 -29.91 5.97
C SER A 75 14.73 -31.10 5.20
N GLY A 76 15.54 -31.74 4.36
CA GLY A 76 15.16 -32.92 3.62
C GLY A 76 13.86 -32.77 2.83
N ARG A 77 12.92 -33.69 3.02
CA ARG A 77 11.65 -33.73 2.27
C ARG A 77 10.75 -32.50 2.52
N ASP A 78 10.78 -31.95 3.73
CA ASP A 78 9.92 -30.80 4.06
C ASP A 78 10.42 -29.53 3.37
N LEU A 79 11.74 -29.35 3.29
CA LEU A 79 12.34 -28.27 2.51
C LEU A 79 11.99 -28.41 1.02
N THR A 80 12.17 -29.61 0.44
CA THR A 80 11.84 -29.85 -0.97
C THR A 80 10.38 -29.53 -1.26
N ARG A 81 9.46 -30.05 -0.44
CA ARG A 81 8.01 -29.76 -0.58
C ARG A 81 7.71 -28.28 -0.49
N ARG A 82 8.37 -27.56 0.43
CA ARG A 82 8.19 -26.12 0.59
C ARG A 82 8.66 -25.33 -0.63
N LEU A 83 9.83 -25.70 -1.18
CA LEU A 83 10.39 -25.08 -2.39
C LEU A 83 9.51 -25.31 -3.61
N GLU A 84 9.09 -26.56 -3.83
CA GLU A 84 8.20 -26.92 -4.96
C GLU A 84 6.85 -26.21 -4.87
N GLY A 85 6.23 -26.22 -3.68
CA GLY A 85 4.99 -25.49 -3.46
C GLY A 85 5.13 -24.00 -3.74
N LYS A 86 6.26 -23.41 -3.33
CA LYS A 86 6.52 -21.99 -3.57
C LYS A 86 6.76 -21.69 -5.05
N LEU A 87 7.49 -22.52 -5.76
CA LEU A 87 7.67 -22.39 -7.22
C LEU A 87 6.34 -22.42 -7.97
N ILE A 88 5.43 -23.31 -7.56
CA ILE A 88 4.08 -23.39 -8.16
C ILE A 88 3.27 -22.14 -7.85
N GLU A 89 3.24 -21.68 -6.58
CA GLU A 89 2.53 -20.45 -6.18
C GLU A 89 3.00 -19.22 -6.96
N LEU A 90 4.30 -19.16 -7.27
CA LEU A 90 4.91 -18.05 -8.03
C LEU A 90 4.74 -18.21 -9.55
N GLY A 91 4.28 -19.38 -10.04
CA GLY A 91 4.26 -19.69 -11.46
C GLY A 91 5.66 -19.74 -12.09
N LEU A 92 6.63 -20.28 -11.34
CA LEU A 92 8.04 -20.38 -11.73
C LEU A 92 8.57 -21.83 -11.77
N ASN A 93 7.68 -22.83 -11.60
CA ASN A 93 8.06 -24.25 -11.53
C ASN A 93 8.78 -24.74 -12.79
N GLU A 94 8.36 -24.35 -13.99
CA GLU A 94 9.00 -24.72 -15.26
C GLU A 94 10.34 -24.01 -15.49
N ARG A 95 10.60 -22.97 -14.74
CA ARG A 95 11.82 -22.15 -14.83
C ARG A 95 12.80 -22.40 -13.68
N ARG A 96 12.55 -23.39 -12.84
CA ARG A 96 13.33 -23.71 -11.63
C ARG A 96 14.85 -23.67 -11.87
N ASP A 97 15.30 -24.33 -12.94
CA ASP A 97 16.71 -24.50 -13.27
C ASP A 97 17.26 -23.41 -14.22
N SER A 98 16.45 -22.41 -14.52
CA SER A 98 16.88 -21.24 -15.29
C SER A 98 17.71 -20.31 -14.43
N ILE A 99 18.88 -19.89 -14.92
CA ILE A 99 19.67 -18.81 -14.31
C ILE A 99 18.88 -17.52 -14.36
N VAL A 100 18.87 -16.75 -13.26
CA VAL A 100 18.12 -15.52 -13.16
C VAL A 100 18.58 -14.48 -14.18
N GLY A 101 19.91 -14.32 -14.35
CA GLY A 101 20.52 -13.40 -15.29
C GLY A 101 20.45 -11.94 -14.87
N SER A 102 21.28 -11.12 -15.51
CA SER A 102 21.37 -9.68 -15.22
C SER A 102 20.28 -8.87 -15.92
N PRO A 103 20.04 -7.61 -15.52
CA PRO A 103 19.14 -6.71 -16.22
C PRO A 103 19.50 -6.48 -17.71
N VAL A 104 20.78 -6.63 -18.05
CA VAL A 104 21.31 -6.48 -19.42
C VAL A 104 21.11 -7.78 -20.22
N LYS A 105 21.40 -8.94 -19.61
CA LYS A 105 21.21 -10.26 -20.20
C LYS A 105 19.99 -10.92 -19.57
N LYS A 106 18.83 -10.46 -19.96
CA LYS A 106 17.53 -10.88 -19.41
C LYS A 106 17.23 -12.33 -19.76
N THR A 107 17.21 -13.19 -18.74
CA THR A 107 16.73 -14.58 -18.86
C THR A 107 15.27 -14.67 -18.40
N LEU A 108 14.89 -13.83 -17.41
CA LEU A 108 13.54 -13.73 -16.87
C LEU A 108 12.87 -12.43 -17.30
N SER A 109 11.56 -12.48 -17.49
CA SER A 109 10.72 -11.28 -17.66
C SER A 109 10.71 -10.44 -16.37
N GLY A 110 10.32 -9.16 -16.47
CA GLY A 110 10.18 -8.30 -15.28
C GLY A 110 9.22 -8.88 -14.26
N GLY A 111 8.10 -9.46 -14.69
CA GLY A 111 7.15 -10.12 -13.83
C GLY A 111 7.71 -11.37 -13.13
N GLU A 112 8.47 -12.20 -13.84
CA GLU A 112 9.13 -13.39 -13.26
C GLU A 112 10.18 -12.97 -12.22
N ARG A 113 11.01 -11.96 -12.51
CA ARG A 113 11.99 -11.40 -11.54
C ARG A 113 11.29 -10.92 -10.28
N LYS A 114 10.21 -10.16 -10.42
CA LYS A 114 9.47 -9.62 -9.28
C LYS A 114 8.81 -10.73 -8.45
N ARG A 115 8.23 -11.74 -9.11
CA ARG A 115 7.66 -12.91 -8.41
C ARG A 115 8.74 -13.70 -7.66
N LEU A 116 9.93 -13.88 -8.24
CA LEU A 116 11.05 -14.49 -7.55
C LEU A 116 11.44 -13.67 -6.31
N ASN A 117 11.64 -12.36 -6.46
CA ASN A 117 12.01 -11.47 -5.36
C ASN A 117 11.01 -11.57 -4.18
N ILE A 118 9.72 -11.56 -4.47
CA ILE A 118 8.66 -11.77 -3.48
C ILE A 118 8.77 -13.17 -2.85
N GLY A 119 9.04 -14.19 -3.66
CA GLY A 119 9.16 -15.59 -3.23
C GLY A 119 10.25 -15.83 -2.22
N LEU A 120 11.38 -15.11 -2.31
CA LEU A 120 12.49 -15.23 -1.35
C LEU A 120 12.05 -14.92 0.08
N ASP A 121 11.17 -13.94 0.25
CA ASP A 121 10.62 -13.57 1.55
C ASP A 121 9.47 -14.47 1.99
N MET A 122 8.65 -14.91 1.02
CA MET A 122 7.52 -15.80 1.27
C MET A 122 7.90 -17.22 1.66
N ILE A 123 9.15 -17.64 1.49
CA ILE A 123 9.63 -18.95 1.91
C ILE A 123 9.60 -19.07 3.44
N GLY A 124 9.78 -17.97 4.15
CA GLY A 124 9.60 -17.85 5.59
C GLY A 124 8.13 -17.86 6.02
N SER A 125 7.89 -17.54 7.29
CA SER A 125 6.56 -17.57 7.92
C SER A 125 6.26 -16.30 8.74
N ALA A 126 6.60 -15.13 8.20
CA ALA A 126 6.27 -13.86 8.86
C ALA A 126 4.74 -13.66 8.98
N ASP A 127 4.31 -12.90 9.99
CA ASP A 127 2.91 -12.53 10.19
C ASP A 127 2.57 -11.18 9.57
N VAL A 128 3.58 -10.34 9.39
CA VAL A 128 3.46 -9.03 8.73
C VAL A 128 4.41 -8.99 7.53
N TYR A 129 3.87 -8.68 6.36
CA TYR A 129 4.65 -8.49 5.14
C TYR A 129 4.50 -7.04 4.64
N LEU A 130 5.62 -6.40 4.40
CA LEU A 130 5.72 -5.02 3.93
C LEU A 130 6.36 -5.01 2.54
N PHE A 131 5.56 -4.80 1.50
CA PHE A 131 6.02 -4.77 0.11
C PHE A 131 6.20 -3.33 -0.37
N ASP A 132 7.43 -2.94 -0.67
CA ASP A 132 7.71 -1.60 -1.19
C ASP A 132 7.70 -1.60 -2.71
N GLU A 133 6.69 -0.97 -3.30
CA GLU A 133 6.42 -0.84 -4.73
C GLU A 133 6.59 -2.15 -5.54
N PRO A 134 5.90 -3.25 -5.18
CA PRO A 134 6.09 -4.55 -5.82
C PRO A 134 5.63 -4.59 -7.28
N THR A 135 4.91 -3.57 -7.75
CA THR A 135 4.39 -3.48 -9.12
C THR A 135 5.15 -2.47 -9.99
N SER A 136 6.19 -1.84 -9.45
CA SER A 136 6.97 -0.85 -10.17
C SER A 136 7.66 -1.46 -11.41
N GLY A 137 7.52 -0.78 -12.56
CA GLY A 137 8.13 -1.21 -13.82
C GLY A 137 7.46 -2.42 -14.50
N LEU A 138 6.31 -2.88 -14.00
CA LEU A 138 5.58 -3.99 -14.57
C LEU A 138 4.46 -3.55 -15.51
N SER A 139 4.07 -4.42 -16.43
CA SER A 139 2.83 -4.27 -17.20
C SER A 139 1.61 -4.36 -16.27
N SER A 140 0.45 -3.85 -16.71
CA SER A 140 -0.79 -3.94 -15.93
C SER A 140 -1.14 -5.39 -15.57
N LYS A 141 -0.97 -6.33 -16.52
CA LYS A 141 -1.25 -7.75 -16.32
C LYS A 141 -0.31 -8.40 -15.30
N ASP A 142 1.00 -8.10 -15.38
CA ASP A 142 1.99 -8.61 -14.43
C ASP A 142 1.75 -8.02 -13.03
N SER A 143 1.38 -6.74 -12.95
CA SER A 143 1.03 -6.07 -11.69
C SER A 143 -0.16 -6.73 -11.00
N GLU A 144 -1.22 -7.04 -11.76
CA GLU A 144 -2.38 -7.75 -11.24
C GLU A 144 -1.98 -9.13 -10.71
N HIS A 145 -1.22 -9.90 -11.50
CA HIS A 145 -0.78 -11.22 -11.10
C HIS A 145 0.11 -11.21 -9.83
N VAL A 146 1.02 -10.25 -9.73
CA VAL A 146 1.83 -10.05 -8.51
C VAL A 146 0.96 -9.76 -7.29
N ILE A 147 -0.04 -8.88 -7.42
CA ILE A 147 -0.94 -8.56 -6.31
C ILE A 147 -1.87 -9.74 -5.98
N GLU A 148 -2.28 -10.55 -6.93
CA GLU A 148 -3.02 -11.80 -6.68
C GLU A 148 -2.20 -12.78 -5.82
N ILE A 149 -0.91 -12.97 -6.13
CA ILE A 149 0.00 -13.79 -5.31
C ILE A 149 0.12 -13.21 -3.89
N ILE A 150 0.35 -11.90 -3.76
CA ILE A 150 0.43 -11.23 -2.47
C ILE A 150 -0.88 -11.37 -1.69
N ARG A 151 -2.03 -11.23 -2.37
CA ARG A 151 -3.36 -11.37 -1.76
C ARG A 151 -3.61 -12.79 -1.25
N ALA A 152 -3.12 -13.81 -1.95
CA ALA A 152 -3.23 -15.20 -1.49
C ALA A 152 -2.54 -15.43 -0.14
N LEU A 153 -1.50 -14.65 0.20
CA LEU A 153 -0.85 -14.68 1.51
C LEU A 153 -1.69 -14.06 2.63
N ALA A 154 -2.66 -13.21 2.31
CA ALA A 154 -3.35 -12.36 3.29
C ALA A 154 -4.21 -13.15 4.29
N HIS A 155 -4.36 -14.46 4.11
CA HIS A 155 -5.08 -15.29 5.08
C HIS A 155 -4.34 -15.33 6.42
N ASN A 156 -4.94 -14.72 7.45
CA ASN A 156 -4.37 -14.59 8.81
C ASN A 156 -3.05 -13.82 8.91
N LYS A 157 -2.75 -12.93 7.95
CA LYS A 157 -1.55 -12.12 7.92
C LYS A 157 -1.87 -10.65 7.66
N ILE A 158 -1.00 -9.76 8.12
CA ILE A 158 -1.05 -8.35 7.80
C ILE A 158 -0.18 -8.10 6.57
N ILE A 159 -0.79 -7.57 5.51
CA ILE A 159 -0.08 -7.23 4.27
C ILE A 159 -0.22 -5.73 4.03
N ILE A 160 0.92 -5.05 3.94
CA ILE A 160 0.99 -3.64 3.59
C ILE A 160 1.79 -3.50 2.30
N VAL A 161 1.22 -2.81 1.32
CA VAL A 161 1.82 -2.63 0.00
C VAL A 161 1.88 -1.15 -0.32
N THR A 162 3.05 -0.64 -0.67
CA THR A 162 3.13 0.70 -1.26
C THR A 162 2.91 0.62 -2.76
N ILE A 163 2.08 1.51 -3.28
CA ILE A 163 1.80 1.63 -4.72
C ILE A 163 1.81 3.10 -5.08
N HIS A 164 2.37 3.42 -6.24
CA HIS A 164 2.41 4.80 -6.72
C HIS A 164 1.03 5.20 -7.28
N GLN A 165 0.63 4.60 -8.39
CA GLN A 165 -0.64 4.86 -9.08
C GLN A 165 -1.25 3.52 -9.51
N PRO A 166 -2.18 2.93 -8.74
CA PRO A 166 -2.80 1.66 -9.11
C PRO A 166 -3.83 1.84 -10.21
N SER A 167 -3.96 0.84 -11.10
CA SER A 167 -5.13 0.75 -11.97
C SER A 167 -6.42 0.57 -11.14
N SER A 168 -7.57 0.90 -11.74
CA SER A 168 -8.87 0.76 -11.06
C SER A 168 -9.11 -0.66 -10.53
N LYS A 169 -8.76 -1.69 -11.29
CA LYS A 169 -8.88 -3.09 -10.87
C LYS A 169 -8.00 -3.40 -9.68
N LEU A 170 -6.74 -2.98 -9.74
CA LEU A 170 -5.75 -3.21 -8.70
C LEU A 170 -6.13 -2.49 -7.40
N PHE A 171 -6.64 -1.25 -7.53
CA PHE A 171 -7.09 -0.45 -6.39
C PHE A 171 -8.21 -1.14 -5.59
N GLN A 172 -9.17 -1.77 -6.28
CA GLN A 172 -10.28 -2.48 -5.65
C GLN A 172 -9.87 -3.83 -5.00
N MET A 173 -8.65 -4.32 -5.24
CA MET A 173 -8.17 -5.56 -4.62
C MET A 173 -7.79 -5.40 -3.15
N PHE A 174 -7.65 -4.18 -2.64
CA PHE A 174 -7.25 -3.88 -1.27
C PHE A 174 -8.46 -3.68 -0.35
N HIS A 175 -8.32 -4.13 0.92
CA HIS A 175 -9.36 -3.92 1.94
C HIS A 175 -9.37 -2.48 2.46
N LYS A 176 -8.18 -1.90 2.60
CA LYS A 176 -7.95 -0.53 3.07
C LYS A 176 -6.92 0.16 2.19
N ALA A 177 -7.06 1.46 2.07
CA ALA A 177 -6.12 2.30 1.37
C ALA A 177 -5.72 3.49 2.26
N ILE A 178 -4.43 3.78 2.27
CA ILE A 178 -3.85 4.95 2.93
C ILE A 178 -3.31 5.85 1.84
N LEU A 179 -3.64 7.12 1.87
CA LEU A 179 -3.13 8.12 0.94
C LEU A 179 -2.29 9.15 1.68
N PHE A 180 -1.06 9.30 1.22
CA PHE A 180 -0.16 10.35 1.66
C PHE A 180 0.06 11.38 0.56
N ASP A 181 0.09 12.64 0.93
CA ASP A 181 0.53 13.74 0.10
C ASP A 181 1.97 14.17 0.47
N LYS A 182 2.50 15.16 -0.21
CA LYS A 182 3.85 15.71 0.02
C LYS A 182 4.09 16.01 1.50
N GLY A 183 5.32 15.77 1.95
CA GLY A 183 5.69 15.97 3.36
C GLY A 183 5.14 14.93 4.33
N GLY A 184 4.66 13.77 3.84
CA GLY A 184 4.12 12.68 4.68
C GLY A 184 2.77 13.00 5.31
N ARG A 185 2.01 13.95 4.74
CA ARG A 185 0.68 14.32 5.25
C ARG A 185 -0.33 13.22 4.94
N LEU A 186 -0.98 12.69 5.97
CA LEU A 186 -2.09 11.75 5.80
C LEU A 186 -3.31 12.49 5.26
N VAL A 187 -3.77 12.09 4.09
CA VAL A 187 -4.91 12.69 3.39
C VAL A 187 -6.16 11.84 3.46
N PHE A 188 -5.99 10.51 3.54
CA PHE A 188 -7.11 9.59 3.69
C PHE A 188 -6.64 8.23 4.22
N PHE A 189 -7.50 7.60 5.02
CA PHE A 189 -7.42 6.19 5.42
C PHE A 189 -8.82 5.60 5.49
N GLY A 190 -9.07 4.56 4.72
CA GLY A 190 -10.39 3.92 4.67
C GLY A 190 -10.46 2.82 3.61
N THR A 191 -11.67 2.45 3.18
CA THR A 191 -11.81 1.54 2.04
C THR A 191 -11.52 2.27 0.73
N PRO A 192 -11.12 1.56 -0.34
CA PRO A 192 -10.98 2.15 -1.68
C PRO A 192 -12.23 2.91 -2.13
N THR A 193 -13.41 2.36 -1.91
CA THR A 193 -14.69 2.98 -2.28
C THR A 193 -14.94 4.27 -1.49
N ASP A 194 -14.66 4.28 -0.19
CA ASP A 194 -14.82 5.49 0.63
C ASP A 194 -13.83 6.59 0.23
N MET A 195 -12.62 6.21 -0.18
CA MET A 195 -11.63 7.15 -0.69
C MET A 195 -12.13 7.84 -1.96
N LEU A 196 -12.64 7.08 -2.92
CA LEU A 196 -13.20 7.64 -4.16
C LEU A 196 -14.37 8.58 -3.86
N ARG A 197 -15.27 8.19 -2.95
CA ARG A 197 -16.38 9.04 -2.53
C ARG A 197 -15.92 10.33 -1.87
N TYR A 198 -14.97 10.24 -0.95
CA TYR A 198 -14.41 11.41 -0.25
C TYR A 198 -13.86 12.45 -1.23
N PHE A 199 -13.10 12.03 -2.24
CA PHE A 199 -12.55 12.94 -3.23
C PHE A 199 -13.61 13.47 -4.21
N ALA A 200 -14.59 12.66 -4.59
CA ALA A 200 -15.73 13.11 -5.41
C ALA A 200 -16.56 14.19 -4.69
N GLU A 201 -16.87 13.98 -3.40
CA GLU A 201 -17.58 14.98 -2.59
C GLU A 201 -16.75 16.27 -2.41
N ALA A 202 -15.44 16.12 -2.20
CA ALA A 202 -14.54 17.26 -2.10
C ALA A 202 -14.53 18.09 -3.39
N GLU A 203 -14.60 17.43 -4.54
CA GLU A 203 -14.67 18.12 -5.82
C GLU A 203 -15.95 18.88 -6.02
N HIS A 204 -17.09 18.25 -5.80
CA HIS A 204 -18.39 18.94 -5.91
C HIS A 204 -18.46 20.19 -5.04
N GLN A 205 -17.82 20.17 -3.86
CA GLN A 205 -17.77 21.34 -2.96
C GLN A 205 -16.86 22.47 -3.49
N HIS A 206 -15.81 22.13 -4.25
CA HIS A 206 -14.77 23.09 -4.62
C HIS A 206 -14.67 23.36 -6.12
N GLN A 207 -15.52 22.76 -6.94
CA GLN A 207 -15.56 22.92 -8.40
C GLN A 207 -14.17 22.81 -9.04
N PHE A 208 -13.49 21.68 -8.85
CA PHE A 208 -12.16 21.45 -9.41
C PHE A 208 -12.13 21.39 -10.95
N GLY A 209 -13.30 21.47 -11.59
CA GLY A 209 -13.42 21.66 -13.02
C GLY A 209 -13.05 20.44 -13.86
N ALA A 210 -12.88 19.29 -13.22
CA ALA A 210 -12.73 18.04 -13.93
C ALA A 210 -14.08 17.34 -13.94
N GLU A 211 -14.53 16.88 -15.08
CA GLU A 211 -15.58 15.86 -15.15
C GLU A 211 -15.00 14.59 -14.55
N LEU A 212 -15.18 14.45 -13.26
CA LEU A 212 -14.37 13.54 -12.48
C LEU A 212 -14.76 12.13 -12.68
N GLY A 213 -13.80 11.49 -13.24
CA GLY A 213 -13.37 10.16 -12.91
C GLY A 213 -14.35 9.02 -13.05
N ALA A 214 -15.63 9.27 -13.25
CA ALA A 214 -16.56 8.21 -13.62
C ALA A 214 -16.52 8.01 -15.13
N CYS A 215 -16.20 6.80 -15.57
CA CYS A 215 -16.30 6.43 -16.97
C CYS A 215 -17.74 6.70 -17.44
N PRO A 216 -17.99 7.52 -18.47
CA PRO A 216 -19.35 7.81 -18.96
C PRO A 216 -20.14 6.57 -19.35
N SER A 217 -19.44 5.49 -19.74
CA SER A 217 -20.05 4.26 -20.23
C SER A 217 -20.33 3.24 -19.13
N CYS A 218 -19.56 3.19 -18.04
CA CYS A 218 -19.67 2.16 -17.02
C CYS A 218 -19.75 2.68 -15.57
N GLY A 219 -19.66 3.99 -15.38
CA GLY A 219 -19.69 4.61 -14.04
C GLY A 219 -18.48 4.30 -13.15
N THR A 220 -17.45 3.61 -13.67
CA THR A 220 -16.29 3.22 -12.87
C THR A 220 -15.41 4.44 -12.65
N THR A 221 -15.25 4.80 -11.38
CA THR A 221 -14.35 5.89 -10.98
C THR A 221 -12.90 5.41 -11.03
N ARG A 222 -12.03 6.18 -11.68
CA ARG A 222 -10.61 5.87 -11.81
C ARG A 222 -9.86 6.42 -10.59
N PRO A 223 -9.00 5.64 -9.91
CA PRO A 223 -8.22 6.14 -8.78
C PRO A 223 -7.22 7.24 -9.18
N GLU A 224 -6.87 7.35 -10.45
CA GLU A 224 -5.99 8.39 -10.99
C GLU A 224 -6.56 9.79 -10.73
N PHE A 225 -7.90 9.96 -10.77
CA PHE A 225 -8.51 11.27 -10.53
C PHE A 225 -8.20 11.83 -9.14
N ILE A 226 -7.91 10.97 -8.15
CA ILE A 226 -7.51 11.40 -6.81
C ILE A 226 -6.24 12.26 -6.90
N PHE A 227 -5.30 11.84 -7.75
CA PHE A 227 -4.06 12.59 -7.97
C PHE A 227 -4.32 13.87 -8.76
N ASP A 228 -5.24 13.84 -9.74
CA ASP A 228 -5.64 15.04 -10.48
C ASP A 228 -6.25 16.09 -9.53
N VAL A 229 -7.09 15.66 -8.58
CA VAL A 229 -7.66 16.54 -7.56
C VAL A 229 -6.57 17.10 -6.63
N LEU A 230 -5.67 16.24 -6.14
CA LEU A 230 -4.57 16.66 -5.25
C LEU A 230 -3.59 17.62 -5.95
N GLU A 231 -3.35 17.42 -7.24
CA GLU A 231 -2.37 18.16 -8.04
C GLU A 231 -3.00 19.27 -8.88
N THR A 232 -4.30 19.57 -8.67
CA THR A 232 -4.99 20.64 -9.37
C THR A 232 -4.17 21.95 -9.30
N PRO A 233 -3.75 22.50 -10.45
CA PRO A 233 -2.90 23.70 -10.47
C PRO A 233 -3.66 24.94 -10.04
N LEU A 234 -2.97 25.81 -9.35
CA LEU A 234 -3.44 27.17 -9.11
C LEU A 234 -3.38 27.97 -10.42
N ARG A 235 -4.47 28.65 -10.73
CA ARG A 235 -4.55 29.51 -11.94
C ARG A 235 -4.81 30.96 -11.54
N ASP A 236 -4.29 31.87 -12.34
CA ASP A 236 -4.58 33.29 -12.20
C ASP A 236 -5.97 33.64 -12.78
N ILE A 237 -6.30 34.94 -12.75
CA ILE A 237 -7.57 35.47 -13.28
C ILE A 237 -7.73 35.35 -14.80
N SER A 238 -6.62 35.14 -15.52
CA SER A 238 -6.58 34.89 -16.97
C SER A 238 -6.71 33.42 -17.32
N GLY A 239 -6.64 32.53 -16.32
CA GLY A 239 -6.69 31.07 -16.47
C GLY A 239 -5.33 30.41 -16.66
N ASP A 240 -4.24 31.20 -16.62
CA ASP A 240 -2.88 30.67 -16.76
C ASP A 240 -2.39 30.00 -15.47
N VAL A 241 -1.59 28.92 -15.61
CA VAL A 241 -1.03 28.21 -14.47
C VAL A 241 0.03 29.05 -13.77
N ILE A 242 -0.10 29.19 -12.45
CA ILE A 242 0.90 29.83 -11.61
C ILE A 242 1.99 28.82 -11.27
N TYR A 243 3.25 29.23 -11.40
CA TYR A 243 4.41 28.41 -11.06
C TYR A 243 5.10 28.95 -9.81
N GLU A 244 5.65 28.04 -9.02
CA GLU A 244 6.46 28.34 -7.84
C GLU A 244 7.81 27.61 -7.92
N GLU A 245 8.80 28.13 -7.25
CA GLU A 245 10.12 27.49 -7.20
C GLU A 245 10.16 26.49 -6.03
N ASN A 246 10.51 25.23 -6.32
CA ASN A 246 10.67 24.21 -5.29
C ASN A 246 12.03 24.38 -4.56
N SER A 247 12.25 23.58 -3.50
CA SER A 247 13.49 23.59 -2.71
C SER A 247 14.77 23.25 -3.49
N ARG A 248 14.64 22.81 -4.75
CA ARG A 248 15.75 22.50 -5.66
C ARG A 248 15.93 23.53 -6.75
N GLY A 249 15.25 24.69 -6.68
CA GLY A 249 15.32 25.74 -7.68
C GLY A 249 14.59 25.42 -9.00
N GLN A 250 13.70 24.43 -9.03
CA GLN A 250 12.93 24.07 -10.22
C GLN A 250 11.54 24.69 -10.16
N LEU A 251 11.09 25.26 -11.29
CA LEU A 251 9.71 25.74 -11.43
C LEU A 251 8.75 24.55 -11.51
N ILE A 252 7.79 24.51 -10.61
CA ILE A 252 6.70 23.55 -10.58
C ILE A 252 5.37 24.29 -10.55
N ALA A 253 4.32 23.69 -11.08
CA ALA A 253 2.98 24.27 -10.96
C ALA A 253 2.58 24.38 -9.48
N ALA A 254 2.21 25.58 -9.05
CA ALA A 254 1.65 25.81 -7.73
C ALA A 254 0.32 25.06 -7.62
N ARG A 255 0.08 24.41 -6.49
CA ARG A 255 -1.16 23.68 -6.24
C ARG A 255 -2.23 24.62 -5.71
N ARG A 256 -3.47 24.40 -6.15
CA ARG A 256 -4.63 25.15 -5.67
C ARG A 256 -4.85 24.95 -4.16
N TYR A 257 -4.59 23.75 -3.67
CA TYR A 257 -4.71 23.40 -2.25
C TYR A 257 -3.43 22.72 -1.76
N SER A 258 -2.96 23.17 -0.59
CA SER A 258 -1.76 22.62 0.03
C SER A 258 -1.98 21.21 0.61
N PRO A 259 -0.92 20.46 0.87
CA PRO A 259 -1.02 19.19 1.60
C PRO A 259 -1.65 19.33 2.99
N GLU A 260 -1.45 20.49 3.66
CA GLU A 260 -2.07 20.79 4.96
C GLU A 260 -3.59 20.94 4.84
N PHE A 261 -4.09 21.60 3.80
CA PHE A 261 -5.52 21.71 3.53
C PHE A 261 -6.17 20.32 3.46
N TRP A 262 -5.55 19.37 2.73
CA TRP A 262 -6.09 18.03 2.58
C TRP A 262 -6.03 17.24 3.88
N ARG A 263 -4.97 17.37 4.67
CA ARG A 263 -4.86 16.78 6.01
C ARG A 263 -6.01 17.28 6.90
N ASP A 264 -6.19 18.59 7.00
CA ASP A 264 -7.19 19.19 7.89
C ASP A 264 -8.61 18.83 7.45
N LYS A 265 -8.86 18.78 6.14
CA LYS A 265 -10.12 18.30 5.57
C LYS A 265 -10.39 16.84 5.94
N TYR A 266 -9.38 15.98 5.88
CA TYR A 266 -9.53 14.59 6.26
C TYR A 266 -9.75 14.42 7.77
N GLU A 267 -9.08 15.17 8.61
CA GLU A 267 -9.31 15.15 10.05
C GLU A 267 -10.76 15.54 10.40
N ALA A 268 -11.30 16.58 9.77
CA ALA A 268 -12.71 16.95 9.92
C ALA A 268 -13.66 15.85 9.44
N PHE A 269 -13.39 15.24 8.30
CA PHE A 269 -14.17 14.12 7.77
C PHE A 269 -14.18 12.92 8.74
N ARG A 270 -13.02 12.55 9.28
CA ARG A 270 -12.87 11.45 10.24
C ARG A 270 -13.68 11.70 11.49
N LEU A 271 -13.65 12.89 12.07
CA LEU A 271 -14.42 13.25 13.24
C LEU A 271 -15.95 13.07 13.00
N ILE A 272 -16.43 13.47 11.82
CA ILE A 272 -17.84 13.27 11.45
C ILE A 272 -18.19 11.78 11.36
N GLN A 273 -17.31 10.96 10.78
CA GLN A 273 -17.53 9.51 10.69
C GLN A 273 -17.53 8.83 12.06
N ASP A 274 -16.61 9.22 12.94
CA ASP A 274 -16.53 8.70 14.31
C ASP A 274 -17.81 9.04 15.09
N VAL A 275 -18.33 10.26 14.98
CA VAL A 275 -19.62 10.66 15.59
C VAL A 275 -20.79 9.83 15.04
N LYS A 276 -20.84 9.62 13.72
CA LYS A 276 -21.89 8.78 13.10
C LYS A 276 -21.83 7.33 13.61
N GLN A 277 -20.62 6.75 13.75
CA GLN A 277 -20.47 5.39 14.26
C GLN A 277 -20.88 5.26 15.72
N VAL A 278 -20.55 6.25 16.55
CA VAL A 278 -20.95 6.27 17.97
C VAL A 278 -22.48 6.39 18.09
N SER A 279 -23.13 7.22 17.27
CA SER A 279 -24.59 7.36 17.27
C SER A 279 -25.32 6.09 16.80
N LEU A 280 -24.74 5.34 15.86
CA LEU A 280 -25.28 4.05 15.41
C LEU A 280 -25.09 2.92 16.44
N ARG A 281 -24.03 2.98 17.25
CA ARG A 281 -23.79 2.01 18.35
C ARG A 281 -24.66 2.28 19.58
N ARG A 282 -25.13 3.51 19.78
CA ARG A 282 -26.16 3.84 20.75
C ARG A 282 -27.48 3.44 20.10
N GLY A 283 -27.95 2.21 20.36
CA GLY A 283 -29.32 1.77 20.03
C GLY A 283 -30.34 2.79 20.54
N PRO A 284 -31.64 2.68 20.15
CA PRO A 284 -32.67 3.58 20.62
C PRO A 284 -32.61 3.65 22.14
N LEU A 285 -32.58 4.89 22.68
CA LEU A 285 -32.61 5.11 24.12
C LEU A 285 -33.74 4.26 24.72
N PRO A 286 -33.51 3.51 25.80
CA PRO A 286 -34.57 2.79 26.46
C PRO A 286 -35.69 3.78 26.78
N ALA A 287 -36.92 3.39 26.45
CA ALA A 287 -38.10 4.21 26.76
C ALA A 287 -38.05 4.60 28.24
N LEU A 288 -38.16 5.91 28.51
CA LEU A 288 -38.28 6.40 29.88
C LEU A 288 -39.43 5.68 30.56
N PRO A 289 -39.26 5.19 31.79
CA PRO A 289 -40.38 4.55 32.51
C PRO A 289 -41.51 5.56 32.64
N VAL A 290 -42.68 5.18 32.16
CA VAL A 290 -43.93 5.96 32.32
C VAL A 290 -44.20 6.00 33.81
N ALA A 291 -44.25 7.22 34.38
CA ALA A 291 -44.61 7.40 35.77
C ALA A 291 -46.01 6.76 36.02
N PRO A 292 -46.23 5.99 37.11
CA PRO A 292 -47.52 5.42 37.40
C PRO A 292 -48.55 6.55 37.56
N ALA A 293 -49.66 6.43 36.87
CA ALA A 293 -50.80 7.33 37.04
C ALA A 293 -51.24 7.25 38.47
N ASN A 294 -51.22 8.39 39.20
CA ASN A 294 -51.79 8.50 40.51
C ASN A 294 -53.28 8.15 40.45
N GLN A 295 -53.65 7.10 41.16
CA GLN A 295 -55.02 6.84 41.55
C GLN A 295 -55.39 7.67 42.77
#